data_0243f8da8bf25fd3fe6e4a2359900189
#
_entry.id   0243f8da8bf25fd3fe6e4a2359900189
#
_cell.length_a   1.000
_cell.length_b   1.000
_cell.length_c   1.000
_cell.angle_alpha   90.00
_cell.angle_beta   90.00
_cell.angle_gamma   90.00
#
_symmetry.space_group_name_H-M   'P 1'
#
loop_
_entity.id
_entity.type
_entity.pdbx_description
1 polymer ?
#
loop_
_entity_poly.entity_id
_entity_poly.type
_entity_poly.pdbx_seq_one_letter_code
_entity_poly.pdbx_strand_id
1 'polypeptide(L)'
;LRPVHGPESLWRDLEETVVAGVDRDLLQVLANDCLASLPPVTFFEDAVVEESGEHMTVFRLEHSALRPLVDVGRVFGLATGKVLGTSTRERLACARRLLPEHESVFREASDTFRILLWQQARIGIGQGTDGTELPPALLSRHDRHVLKSGFRSILRLIELTGNSAWFQTA
;
A
#
# COMPACT_ATOMS: atom_id res chain seq x y z
N LEU A 1 -14.95 3.17 -1.72
CA LEU A 1 -16.27 3.01 -2.34
C LEU A 1 -16.27 3.74 -3.68
N ARG A 2 -16.95 3.18 -4.67
CA ARG A 2 -17.09 3.75 -6.02
C ARG A 2 -18.51 3.53 -6.50
N PRO A 3 -19.24 4.58 -6.87
CA PRO A 3 -20.56 4.42 -7.45
C PRO A 3 -20.44 3.74 -8.81
N VAL A 4 -21.26 2.73 -9.04
CA VAL A 4 -21.36 2.04 -10.34
C VAL A 4 -22.63 2.50 -11.04
N HIS A 5 -23.73 2.62 -10.29
CA HIS A 5 -25.01 3.08 -10.77
C HIS A 5 -25.89 3.48 -9.58
N GLY A 6 -26.80 4.44 -9.78
CA GLY A 6 -27.75 4.88 -8.77
C GLY A 6 -27.80 6.40 -8.59
N PRO A 7 -28.75 6.91 -7.80
CA PRO A 7 -28.84 8.33 -7.48
C PRO A 7 -27.62 8.84 -6.72
N GLU A 8 -27.15 10.04 -7.06
CA GLU A 8 -26.00 10.68 -6.41
C GLU A 8 -26.25 10.93 -4.91
N SER A 9 -27.53 11.14 -4.51
CA SER A 9 -27.89 11.30 -3.10
C SER A 9 -27.51 10.08 -2.26
N LEU A 10 -27.80 8.87 -2.72
CA LEU A 10 -27.44 7.65 -1.98
C LEU A 10 -25.91 7.49 -1.82
N TRP A 11 -25.17 7.93 -2.80
CA TRP A 11 -23.70 7.92 -2.70
C TRP A 11 -23.24 8.91 -1.63
N ARG A 12 -23.78 10.12 -1.63
CA ARG A 12 -23.44 11.16 -0.65
C ARG A 12 -23.81 10.75 0.77
N ASP A 13 -25.02 10.20 0.97
CA ASP A 13 -25.49 9.70 2.27
C ASP A 13 -24.55 8.59 2.79
N LEU A 14 -24.11 7.70 1.91
CA LEU A 14 -23.13 6.65 2.25
C LEU A 14 -21.78 7.24 2.63
N GLU A 15 -21.27 8.21 1.88
CA GLU A 15 -20.02 8.90 2.19
C GLU A 15 -20.09 9.58 3.56
N GLU A 16 -21.14 10.31 3.84
CA GLU A 16 -21.37 10.97 5.13
C GLU A 16 -21.43 9.95 6.26
N THR A 17 -22.14 8.84 6.06
CA THR A 17 -22.24 7.75 7.05
C THR A 17 -20.87 7.12 7.33
N VAL A 18 -20.09 6.85 6.30
CA VAL A 18 -18.73 6.28 6.45
C VAL A 18 -17.82 7.26 7.19
N VAL A 19 -17.82 8.53 6.82
CA VAL A 19 -16.97 9.55 7.47
C VAL A 19 -17.39 9.71 8.94
N ALA A 20 -18.69 9.75 9.24
CA ALA A 20 -19.19 9.88 10.61
C ALA A 20 -18.86 8.66 11.50
N GLY A 21 -18.68 7.48 10.88
CA GLY A 21 -18.31 6.24 11.59
C GLY A 21 -16.81 6.06 11.79
N VAL A 22 -15.98 6.94 11.24
CA VAL A 22 -14.51 6.86 11.42
C VAL A 22 -14.15 7.55 12.72
N ASP A 23 -13.75 6.77 13.69
CA ASP A 23 -13.19 7.24 14.96
C ASP A 23 -11.73 6.80 15.13
N ARG A 24 -11.12 7.25 16.21
CA ARG A 24 -9.74 6.93 16.55
C ARG A 24 -9.53 5.43 16.75
N ASP A 25 -10.49 4.75 17.37
CA ASP A 25 -10.37 3.33 17.70
C ASP A 25 -10.38 2.50 16.41
N LEU A 26 -11.25 2.82 15.46
CA LEU A 26 -11.26 2.19 14.13
C LEU A 26 -9.95 2.42 13.39
N LEU A 27 -9.44 3.66 13.38
CA LEU A 27 -8.16 3.96 12.73
C LEU A 27 -7.00 3.19 13.36
N GLN A 28 -6.99 3.04 14.71
CA GLN A 28 -5.99 2.26 15.42
C GLN A 28 -6.05 0.77 15.06
N VAL A 29 -7.25 0.19 14.99
CA VAL A 29 -7.44 -1.21 14.58
C VAL A 29 -6.92 -1.42 13.16
N LEU A 30 -7.29 -0.54 12.22
CA LEU A 30 -6.84 -0.63 10.84
C LEU A 30 -5.31 -0.44 10.70
N ALA A 31 -4.73 0.45 11.49
CA ALA A 31 -3.28 0.66 11.52
C ALA A 31 -2.53 -0.58 12.05
N ASN A 32 -3.05 -1.21 13.10
CA ASN A 32 -2.48 -2.45 13.64
C ASN A 32 -2.57 -3.61 12.65
N ASP A 33 -3.64 -3.68 11.87
CA ASP A 33 -3.79 -4.68 10.79
C ASP A 33 -2.74 -4.48 9.68
N CYS A 34 -2.44 -3.23 9.35
CA CYS A 34 -1.34 -2.91 8.43
C CYS A 34 0.02 -3.39 8.95
N LEU A 35 0.29 -3.26 10.25
CA LEU A 35 1.54 -3.73 10.88
C LEU A 35 1.71 -5.26 10.83
N ALA A 36 0.60 -6.02 10.78
CA ALA A 36 0.64 -7.47 10.64
C ALA A 36 1.05 -7.94 9.23
N SER A 37 1.03 -7.04 8.24
CA SER A 37 1.25 -7.34 6.82
C SER A 37 2.57 -6.75 6.32
N LEU A 38 3.69 -7.01 7.03
CA LEU A 38 5.01 -6.49 6.65
C LEU A 38 5.54 -7.15 5.37
N PRO A 39 6.05 -6.36 4.40
CA PRO A 39 6.72 -6.93 3.24
C PRO A 39 8.03 -7.60 3.64
N PRO A 40 8.41 -8.73 3.02
CA PRO A 40 9.66 -9.42 3.31
C PRO A 40 10.86 -8.60 2.79
N VAL A 41 11.57 -7.93 3.68
CA VAL A 41 12.74 -7.07 3.31
C VAL A 41 13.91 -7.90 2.84
N THR A 42 14.02 -9.12 3.34
CA THR A 42 15.10 -10.07 3.05
C THR A 42 15.00 -10.69 1.66
N PHE A 43 13.89 -10.49 0.95
CA PHE A 43 13.65 -11.08 -0.37
C PHE A 43 14.75 -10.81 -1.40
N PHE A 44 15.53 -9.73 -1.25
CA PHE A 44 16.57 -9.32 -2.19
C PHE A 44 18.00 -9.32 -1.60
N GLU A 45 18.19 -9.89 -0.43
CA GLU A 45 19.52 -10.17 0.12
C GLU A 45 19.91 -11.59 -0.31
N ASP A 46 20.77 -11.70 -1.28
CA ASP A 46 21.51 -12.79 -1.91
C ASP A 46 21.03 -14.26 -1.84
N ALA A 47 20.05 -14.61 -1.07
CA ALA A 47 19.28 -15.86 -1.14
C ALA A 47 17.96 -15.63 -0.43
N VAL A 48 16.86 -15.80 -1.15
CA VAL A 48 15.54 -15.85 -0.55
C VAL A 48 15.46 -17.11 0.29
N VAL A 49 15.78 -16.98 1.57
CA VAL A 49 15.58 -18.04 2.54
C VAL A 49 14.35 -17.63 3.36
N GLU A 50 13.25 -18.35 3.21
CA GLU A 50 12.18 -18.28 4.21
C GLU A 50 12.73 -18.74 5.56
N GLU A 51 12.10 -18.33 6.67
CA GLU A 51 12.41 -18.85 8.01
C GLU A 51 12.35 -20.39 8.09
N SER A 52 11.67 -21.04 7.14
CA SER A 52 11.61 -22.49 6.97
C SER A 52 12.80 -23.10 6.24
N GLY A 53 13.75 -22.32 5.73
CA GLY A 53 14.91 -22.80 4.97
C GLY A 53 14.59 -23.19 3.53
N GLU A 54 13.39 -22.96 3.02
CA GLU A 54 13.02 -23.18 1.63
C GLU A 54 13.33 -21.94 0.78
N HIS A 55 13.92 -22.15 -0.40
CA HIS A 55 14.17 -21.08 -1.36
C HIS A 55 12.85 -20.64 -2.01
N MET A 56 12.41 -19.39 -1.76
CA MET A 56 11.29 -18.82 -2.48
C MET A 56 11.64 -18.66 -3.95
N THR A 57 11.00 -19.42 -4.80
CA THR A 57 11.12 -19.33 -6.25
C THR A 57 10.30 -18.20 -6.86
N VAL A 58 9.33 -17.67 -6.10
CA VAL A 58 8.34 -16.70 -6.57
C VAL A 58 7.98 -15.71 -5.47
N PHE A 59 7.96 -14.42 -5.81
CA PHE A 59 7.48 -13.36 -4.92
C PHE A 59 6.03 -13.01 -5.25
N ARG A 60 5.15 -13.04 -4.25
CA ARG A 60 3.73 -12.67 -4.38
C ARG A 60 3.56 -11.16 -4.31
N LEU A 61 3.66 -10.49 -5.45
CA LEU A 61 3.68 -9.03 -5.59
C LEU A 61 2.45 -8.37 -4.96
N GLU A 62 1.27 -8.93 -5.22
CA GLU A 62 0.01 -8.40 -4.70
C GLU A 62 -0.04 -8.49 -3.17
N HIS A 63 0.18 -9.67 -2.61
CA HIS A 63 0.05 -9.93 -1.18
C HIS A 63 1.11 -9.20 -0.36
N SER A 64 2.37 -9.25 -0.83
CA SER A 64 3.52 -8.81 -0.04
C SER A 64 3.92 -7.35 -0.26
N ALA A 65 3.34 -6.66 -1.26
CA ALA A 65 3.73 -5.29 -1.56
C ALA A 65 2.56 -4.37 -1.94
N LEU A 66 1.71 -4.75 -2.89
CA LEU A 66 0.62 -3.88 -3.34
C LEU A 66 -0.46 -3.73 -2.27
N ARG A 67 -0.88 -4.84 -1.64
CA ARG A 67 -1.91 -4.84 -0.61
C ARG A 67 -1.54 -3.99 0.60
N PRO A 68 -0.34 -4.10 1.19
CA PRO A 68 0.08 -3.19 2.27
C PRO A 68 -0.03 -1.71 1.91
N LEU A 69 0.38 -1.32 0.69
CA LEU A 69 0.25 0.06 0.22
C LEU A 69 -1.20 0.52 0.08
N VAL A 70 -2.07 -0.38 -0.40
CA VAL A 70 -3.51 -0.10 -0.52
C VAL A 70 -4.15 0.08 0.85
N ASP A 71 -3.82 -0.78 1.81
CA ASP A 71 -4.41 -0.76 3.15
C ASP A 71 -3.95 0.46 3.93
N VAL A 72 -2.65 0.79 3.92
CA VAL A 72 -2.13 2.03 4.50
C VAL A 72 -2.76 3.26 3.82
N GLY A 73 -2.89 3.26 2.49
CA GLY A 73 -3.58 4.34 1.77
C GLY A 73 -5.04 4.51 2.21
N ARG A 74 -5.72 3.43 2.61
CA ARG A 74 -7.08 3.49 3.18
C ARG A 74 -7.09 4.12 4.56
N VAL A 75 -6.17 3.71 5.44
CA VAL A 75 -6.07 4.28 6.79
C VAL A 75 -5.88 5.78 6.73
N PHE A 76 -4.87 6.26 6.01
CA PHE A 76 -4.64 7.70 5.86
C PHE A 76 -5.75 8.42 5.10
N GLY A 77 -6.37 7.76 4.12
CA GLY A 77 -7.53 8.30 3.41
C GLY A 77 -8.71 8.56 4.35
N LEU A 78 -9.03 7.60 5.21
CA LEU A 78 -10.09 7.75 6.22
C LEU A 78 -9.74 8.81 7.27
N ALA A 79 -8.50 8.86 7.72
CA ALA A 79 -8.03 9.84 8.70
C ALA A 79 -8.15 11.30 8.23
N THR A 80 -8.23 11.56 6.92
CA THR A 80 -8.47 12.92 6.40
C THR A 80 -9.91 13.41 6.62
N GLY A 81 -10.79 12.58 7.15
CA GLY A 81 -12.23 12.92 7.34
C GLY A 81 -12.99 13.14 6.03
N LYS A 82 -12.44 12.66 4.91
CA LYS A 82 -13.06 12.75 3.57
C LYS A 82 -13.05 11.38 2.92
N VAL A 83 -14.15 10.98 2.33
CA VAL A 83 -14.16 9.84 1.43
C VAL A 83 -13.44 10.28 0.16
N LEU A 84 -12.16 10.03 0.16
CA LEU A 84 -11.33 10.25 -1.01
C LEU A 84 -11.62 9.17 -2.04
N GLY A 85 -11.44 9.51 -3.30
CA GLY A 85 -11.63 8.63 -4.43
C GLY A 85 -10.99 7.24 -4.24
N THR A 86 -11.27 6.31 -5.12
CA THR A 86 -10.86 4.90 -5.00
C THR A 86 -9.37 4.66 -5.23
N SER A 87 -8.65 5.70 -5.69
CA SER A 87 -7.23 5.60 -6.04
C SER A 87 -6.33 5.67 -4.81
N THR A 88 -5.48 4.65 -4.62
CA THR A 88 -4.45 4.63 -3.58
C THR A 88 -3.53 5.85 -3.68
N ARG A 89 -3.18 6.29 -4.90
CA ARG A 89 -2.34 7.46 -5.12
C ARG A 89 -2.99 8.77 -4.64
N GLU A 90 -4.29 8.94 -4.86
CA GLU A 90 -5.03 10.10 -4.36
C GLU A 90 -5.05 10.13 -2.83
N ARG A 91 -5.26 8.97 -2.20
CA ARG A 91 -5.24 8.84 -0.74
C ARG A 91 -3.87 9.18 -0.16
N LEU A 92 -2.79 8.66 -0.74
CA LEU A 92 -1.41 9.01 -0.34
C LEU A 92 -1.11 10.50 -0.59
N ALA A 93 -1.63 11.09 -1.68
CA ALA A 93 -1.48 12.52 -1.94
C ALA A 93 -2.23 13.40 -0.93
N CYS A 94 -3.36 12.93 -0.40
CA CYS A 94 -4.07 13.62 0.69
C CYS A 94 -3.33 13.45 2.04
N ALA A 95 -2.79 12.27 2.32
CA ALA A 95 -1.96 12.02 3.50
C ALA A 95 -0.74 12.96 3.58
N ARG A 96 -0.12 13.29 2.45
CA ARG A 96 0.96 14.29 2.38
C ARG A 96 0.55 15.68 2.90
N ARG A 97 -0.72 16.04 2.75
CA ARG A 97 -1.25 17.31 3.25
C ARG A 97 -1.61 17.25 4.73
N LEU A 98 -1.96 16.07 5.20
CA LEU A 98 -2.24 15.81 6.62
C LEU A 98 -0.95 15.82 7.45
N LEU A 99 0.12 15.21 6.91
CA LEU A 99 1.40 15.03 7.57
C LEU A 99 2.55 15.55 6.66
N PRO A 100 2.69 16.89 6.53
CA PRO A 100 3.65 17.49 5.61
C PRO A 100 5.11 17.18 5.98
N GLU A 101 5.42 16.93 7.25
CA GLU A 101 6.73 16.51 7.75
C GLU A 101 7.16 15.14 7.21
N HIS A 102 6.20 14.31 6.78
CA HIS A 102 6.43 12.98 6.20
C HIS A 102 6.18 12.95 4.67
N GLU A 103 6.18 14.11 4.02
CA GLU A 103 5.89 14.20 2.58
C GLU A 103 6.74 13.26 1.73
N SER A 104 8.03 13.12 2.02
CA SER A 104 8.94 12.25 1.26
C SER A 104 8.52 10.78 1.32
N VAL A 105 8.06 10.30 2.48
CA VAL A 105 7.61 8.92 2.68
C VAL A 105 6.39 8.62 1.79
N PHE A 106 5.39 9.49 1.78
CA PHE A 106 4.20 9.31 0.95
C PHE A 106 4.49 9.40 -0.55
N ARG A 107 5.42 10.28 -0.95
CA ARG A 107 5.84 10.39 -2.35
C ARG A 107 6.55 9.13 -2.82
N GLU A 108 7.54 8.65 -2.06
CA GLU A 108 8.26 7.41 -2.34
C GLU A 108 7.31 6.21 -2.41
N ALA A 109 6.36 6.11 -1.48
CA ALA A 109 5.34 5.06 -1.47
C ALA A 109 4.44 5.13 -2.72
N SER A 110 4.04 6.32 -3.14
CA SER A 110 3.24 6.52 -4.37
C SER A 110 4.00 6.13 -5.64
N ASP A 111 5.30 6.45 -5.70
CA ASP A 111 6.17 6.04 -6.82
C ASP A 111 6.40 4.53 -6.81
N THR A 112 6.63 3.95 -5.64
CA THR A 112 6.74 2.49 -5.45
C THR A 112 5.47 1.78 -5.92
N PHE A 113 4.29 2.27 -5.53
CA PHE A 113 3.02 1.71 -5.97
C PHE A 113 2.90 1.67 -7.50
N ARG A 114 3.29 2.76 -8.17
CA ARG A 114 3.30 2.84 -9.63
C ARG A 114 4.27 1.83 -10.26
N ILE A 115 5.46 1.68 -9.69
CA ILE A 115 6.47 0.72 -10.17
C ILE A 115 5.97 -0.72 -10.01
N LEU A 116 5.36 -1.04 -8.88
CA LEU A 116 4.82 -2.38 -8.62
C LEU A 116 3.69 -2.73 -9.59
N LEU A 117 2.75 -1.82 -9.84
CA LEU A 117 1.68 -2.02 -10.84
C LEU A 117 2.24 -2.20 -12.25
N TRP A 118 3.29 -1.45 -12.60
CA TRP A 118 3.95 -1.62 -13.90
C TRP A 118 4.63 -2.99 -14.01
N GLN A 119 5.32 -3.44 -12.96
CA GLN A 119 5.94 -4.77 -12.93
C GLN A 119 4.87 -5.87 -13.05
N GLN A 120 3.77 -5.76 -12.31
CA GLN A 120 2.64 -6.69 -12.41
C GLN A 120 2.10 -6.78 -13.85
N ALA A 121 1.83 -5.63 -14.47
CA ALA A 121 1.33 -5.59 -15.84
C ALA A 121 2.34 -6.17 -16.83
N ARG A 122 3.63 -5.82 -16.72
CA ARG A 122 4.70 -6.33 -17.58
C ARG A 122 4.81 -7.84 -17.53
N ILE A 123 4.77 -8.41 -16.32
CA ILE A 123 4.88 -9.87 -16.12
C ILE A 123 3.61 -10.55 -16.62
N GLY A 124 2.45 -10.04 -16.26
CA GLY A 124 1.16 -10.59 -16.69
C GLY A 124 1.05 -10.66 -18.20
N ILE A 125 1.39 -9.58 -18.90
CA ILE A 125 1.40 -9.55 -20.38
C ILE A 125 2.44 -10.51 -20.95
N GLY A 126 3.66 -10.53 -20.38
CA GLY A 126 4.76 -11.36 -20.88
C GLY A 126 4.53 -12.87 -20.69
N GLN A 127 3.79 -13.25 -19.66
CA GLN A 127 3.54 -14.65 -19.30
C GLN A 127 2.11 -15.13 -19.58
N GLY A 128 1.20 -14.24 -19.99
CA GLY A 128 -0.21 -14.56 -20.15
C GLY A 128 -0.92 -14.90 -18.83
N THR A 129 -0.50 -14.26 -17.73
CA THR A 129 -1.03 -14.44 -16.36
C THR A 129 -1.57 -13.12 -15.80
N ASP A 130 -2.02 -13.11 -14.56
CA ASP A 130 -2.41 -11.89 -13.83
C ASP A 130 -1.21 -11.06 -13.31
N GLY A 131 0.02 -11.59 -13.42
CA GLY A 131 1.26 -10.94 -13.00
C GLY A 131 1.42 -10.81 -11.49
N THR A 132 0.61 -11.51 -10.69
CA THR A 132 0.69 -11.46 -9.22
C THR A 132 1.91 -12.18 -8.67
N GLU A 133 2.44 -13.12 -9.44
CA GLU A 133 3.66 -13.87 -9.12
C GLU A 133 4.87 -13.31 -9.88
N LEU A 134 5.87 -12.89 -9.14
CA LEU A 134 7.11 -12.31 -9.66
C LEU A 134 8.28 -13.28 -9.48
N PRO A 135 8.65 -14.04 -10.51
CA PRO A 135 9.87 -14.86 -10.46
C PRO A 135 11.11 -13.96 -10.42
N PRO A 136 12.00 -14.07 -9.42
CA PRO A 136 13.21 -13.25 -9.32
C PRO A 136 14.13 -13.37 -10.55
N ALA A 137 14.09 -14.52 -11.23
CA ALA A 137 14.86 -14.77 -12.44
C ALA A 137 14.50 -13.84 -13.61
N LEU A 138 13.26 -13.31 -13.64
CA LEU A 138 12.80 -12.36 -14.66
C LEU A 138 13.20 -10.91 -14.38
N LEU A 139 13.76 -10.64 -13.20
CA LEU A 139 14.19 -9.31 -12.81
C LEU A 139 15.62 -9.03 -13.23
N SER A 140 15.83 -7.93 -13.94
CA SER A 140 17.16 -7.37 -14.13
C SER A 140 17.78 -6.94 -12.79
N ARG A 141 19.11 -6.77 -12.76
CA ARG A 141 19.78 -6.22 -11.57
C ARG A 141 19.22 -4.84 -11.17
N HIS A 142 18.87 -4.02 -12.15
CA HIS A 142 18.27 -2.72 -11.93
C HIS A 142 16.88 -2.85 -11.29
N ASP A 143 16.00 -3.72 -11.84
CA ASP A 143 14.66 -3.95 -11.31
C ASP A 143 14.72 -4.39 -9.83
N ARG A 144 15.62 -5.30 -9.50
CA ARG A 144 15.81 -5.77 -8.11
C ARG A 144 16.20 -4.62 -7.18
N HIS A 145 17.12 -3.76 -7.62
CA HIS A 145 17.52 -2.59 -6.83
C HIS A 145 16.37 -1.62 -6.59
N VAL A 146 15.59 -1.33 -7.63
CA VAL A 146 14.42 -0.46 -7.56
C VAL A 146 13.37 -1.04 -6.62
N LEU A 147 13.06 -2.34 -6.73
CA LEU A 147 12.11 -3.01 -5.86
C LEU A 147 12.58 -3.05 -4.39
N LYS A 148 13.86 -3.31 -4.16
CA LYS A 148 14.44 -3.27 -2.80
C LYS A 148 14.30 -1.89 -2.16
N SER A 149 14.56 -0.82 -2.91
CA SER A 149 14.31 0.55 -2.45
C SER A 149 12.84 0.79 -2.15
N GLY A 150 11.95 0.33 -3.03
CA GLY A 150 10.50 0.44 -2.87
C GLY A 150 9.99 -0.26 -1.60
N PHE A 151 10.47 -1.45 -1.30
CA PHE A 151 10.07 -2.16 -0.07
C PHE A 151 10.49 -1.43 1.21
N ARG A 152 11.65 -0.78 1.21
CA ARG A 152 12.05 0.08 2.32
C ARG A 152 11.09 1.26 2.51
N SER A 153 10.60 1.84 1.41
CA SER A 153 9.60 2.91 1.46
C SER A 153 8.26 2.40 2.01
N ILE A 154 7.85 1.17 1.65
CA ILE A 154 6.65 0.54 2.18
C ILE A 154 6.78 0.32 3.69
N LEU A 155 7.92 -0.20 4.16
CA LEU A 155 8.17 -0.40 5.59
C LEU A 155 8.08 0.90 6.37
N ARG A 156 8.75 1.96 5.91
CA ARG A 156 8.68 3.28 6.55
C ARG A 156 7.25 3.81 6.62
N LEU A 157 6.47 3.57 5.57
CA LEU A 157 5.08 3.98 5.53
C LEU A 157 4.23 3.20 6.54
N ILE A 158 4.45 1.88 6.67
CA ILE A 158 3.77 1.02 7.64
C ILE A 158 4.18 1.43 9.08
N GLU A 159 5.46 1.66 9.34
CA GLU A 159 5.96 2.13 10.62
C GLU A 159 5.33 3.48 11.01
N LEU A 160 5.21 4.40 10.05
CA LEU A 160 4.52 5.67 10.25
C LEU A 160 3.05 5.46 10.60
N THR A 161 2.38 4.50 9.94
CA THR A 161 0.99 4.17 10.22
C THR A 161 0.80 3.65 11.64
N GLY A 162 1.74 2.86 12.16
CA GLY A 162 1.73 2.35 13.54
C GLY A 162 2.06 3.38 14.62
N ASN A 163 2.60 4.55 14.24
CA ASN A 163 2.90 5.60 15.19
C ASN A 163 1.62 6.37 15.57
N SER A 164 1.09 6.10 16.76
CA SER A 164 -0.17 6.68 17.23
C SER A 164 -0.17 8.21 17.41
N ALA A 165 0.98 8.87 17.32
CA ALA A 165 1.08 10.31 17.53
C ALA A 165 0.29 11.13 16.48
N TRP A 166 0.21 10.67 15.24
CA TRP A 166 -0.53 11.37 14.19
C TRP A 166 -2.06 11.26 14.32
N PHE A 167 -2.59 10.24 15.05
CA PHE A 167 -4.02 10.15 15.37
C PHE A 167 -4.50 11.27 16.29
N GLN A 168 -3.58 12.01 16.93
CA GLN A 168 -3.92 13.11 17.83
C GLN A 168 -4.19 14.41 17.06
N THR A 169 -3.76 14.49 15.81
CA THR A 169 -3.86 15.67 14.95
C THR A 169 -4.91 15.51 13.85
N ALA A 170 -5.48 14.32 13.68
CA ALA A 170 -6.56 14.02 12.73
C ALA A 170 -7.91 14.10 13.44
#